data_27abe7dff0a3ed7710aa65904bed8d53
#
_entry.id   27abe7dff0a3ed7710aa65904bed8d53
#
_cell.length_a   1.000
_cell.length_b   1.000
_cell.length_c   1.000
_cell.angle_alpha   90.00
_cell.angle_beta   90.00
_cell.angle_gamma   90.00
#
_symmetry.space_group_name_H-M   'P 1'
#
loop_
_entity.id
_entity.type
_entity.pdbx_description
1 polymer ?
#
loop_
_entity_poly.entity_id
_entity_poly.type
_entity_poly.pdbx_seq_one_letter_code
_entity_poly.pdbx_strand_id
1 'polypeptide(L)'
;LVKPQFEAGREKVGKKGVVREPATHAEVLHMAQGYAMANHFTPAGLDFSPIKGPEGNIEFLMYVQHSQNPQPLPEGLIEQTVANAHAALDKAPNLH
;
A
#
# COMPACT_ATOMS: atom_id res chain seq x y z
N LEU A 1 -5.82 -4.17 -6.03
CA LEU A 1 -4.97 -4.74 -5.00
C LEU A 1 -3.52 -4.34 -5.24
N VAL A 2 -2.91 -3.68 -4.29
CA VAL A 2 -1.53 -3.24 -4.39
C VAL A 2 -0.65 -4.17 -3.56
N LYS A 3 0.35 -4.72 -4.21
CA LYS A 3 1.27 -5.69 -3.61
C LYS A 3 2.67 -5.10 -3.58
N PRO A 4 3.09 -4.48 -2.47
CA PRO A 4 4.40 -3.82 -2.39
C PRO A 4 5.59 -4.70 -2.76
N GLN A 5 5.51 -6.00 -2.46
CA GLN A 5 6.59 -6.92 -2.77
C GLN A 5 6.85 -7.06 -4.27
N PHE A 6 5.88 -6.70 -5.10
CA PHE A 6 6.06 -6.72 -6.55
C PHE A 6 6.28 -5.33 -7.15
N GLU A 7 5.90 -4.28 -6.40
CA GLU A 7 6.00 -2.91 -6.90
C GLU A 7 7.27 -2.18 -6.45
N ALA A 8 7.81 -2.55 -5.29
CA ALA A 8 9.04 -1.96 -4.82
C ALA A 8 10.22 -2.55 -5.59
N GLY A 9 11.28 -1.81 -5.74
CA GLY A 9 12.49 -2.32 -6.38
C GLY A 9 13.09 -3.47 -5.56
N ARG A 10 13.87 -4.32 -6.23
CA ARG A 10 14.50 -5.47 -5.59
C ARG A 10 15.24 -5.13 -4.32
N GLU A 11 15.93 -4.01 -4.31
CA GLU A 11 16.74 -3.59 -3.19
C GLU A 11 15.91 -3.25 -1.95
N LYS A 12 14.62 -3.09 -2.10
CA LYS A 12 13.73 -2.76 -0.99
C LYS A 12 12.92 -3.96 -0.51
N VAL A 13 13.15 -5.11 -1.10
CA VAL A 13 12.45 -6.33 -0.71
C VAL A 13 13.42 -7.19 0.10
N GLY A 14 12.97 -7.66 1.24
CA GLY A 14 13.79 -8.48 2.11
C GLY A 14 14.06 -9.87 1.57
N LYS A 15 14.87 -10.62 2.32
CA LYS A 15 15.34 -11.93 1.89
C LYS A 15 14.26 -12.93 1.53
N LYS A 16 13.09 -12.82 2.12
CA LYS A 16 12.00 -13.76 1.85
C LYS A 16 10.94 -13.14 0.95
N GLY A 17 11.30 -12.12 0.20
CA GLY A 17 10.34 -11.45 -0.66
C GLY A 17 9.34 -10.60 0.12
N VAL A 18 9.75 -10.06 1.26
CA VAL A 18 8.86 -9.30 2.12
C VAL A 18 9.29 -7.84 2.19
N VAL A 19 8.35 -6.93 1.97
CA VAL A 19 8.57 -5.50 2.15
C VAL A 19 8.11 -5.17 3.57
N ARG A 20 9.03 -4.74 4.43
CA ARG A 20 8.75 -4.49 5.84
C ARG A 20 8.68 -3.02 6.23
N GLU A 21 9.30 -2.15 5.46
CA GLU A 21 9.41 -0.75 5.84
C GLU A 21 8.14 0.04 5.54
N PRO A 22 7.56 0.71 6.53
CA PRO A 22 6.39 1.57 6.28
C PRO A 22 6.65 2.63 5.21
N ALA A 23 7.86 3.19 5.18
CA ALA A 23 8.21 4.18 4.18
C ALA A 23 8.16 3.61 2.76
N THR A 24 8.55 2.34 2.58
CA THR A 24 8.48 1.67 1.29
C THR A 24 7.02 1.43 0.90
N HIS A 25 6.18 1.03 1.85
CA HIS A 25 4.75 0.87 1.59
C HIS A 25 4.13 2.19 1.13
N ALA A 26 4.45 3.29 1.81
CA ALA A 26 3.94 4.60 1.42
C ALA A 26 4.42 4.99 0.02
N GLU A 27 5.69 4.76 -0.28
CA GLU A 27 6.26 5.06 -1.59
C GLU A 27 5.52 4.29 -2.69
N VAL A 28 5.27 3.00 -2.49
CA VAL A 28 4.56 2.18 -3.46
C VAL A 28 3.14 2.70 -3.67
N LEU A 29 2.46 3.12 -2.61
CA LEU A 29 1.11 3.65 -2.74
C LEU A 29 1.08 4.99 -3.45
N HIS A 30 2.08 5.85 -3.23
CA HIS A 30 2.19 7.08 -4.00
C HIS A 30 2.43 6.80 -5.48
N MET A 31 3.23 5.78 -5.80
CA MET A 31 3.44 5.37 -7.18
C MET A 31 2.16 4.84 -7.81
N ALA A 32 1.42 4.01 -7.08
CA ALA A 32 0.16 3.46 -7.57
C ALA A 32 -0.85 4.56 -7.85
N GLN A 33 -0.92 5.57 -6.98
CA GLN A 33 -1.78 6.72 -7.19
C GLN A 33 -1.36 7.47 -8.46
N GLY A 34 -0.08 7.68 -8.65
CA GLY A 34 0.43 8.35 -9.86
C GLY A 34 0.05 7.60 -11.13
N TYR A 35 0.18 6.27 -11.11
CA TYR A 35 -0.22 5.44 -12.24
C TYR A 35 -1.71 5.54 -12.52
N ALA A 36 -2.53 5.49 -11.48
CA ALA A 36 -3.97 5.60 -11.65
C ALA A 36 -4.32 6.93 -12.33
N MET A 37 -3.78 8.03 -11.81
CA MET A 37 -4.07 9.35 -12.34
C MET A 37 -3.56 9.53 -13.76
N ALA A 38 -2.39 8.97 -14.08
CA ALA A 38 -1.84 9.04 -15.43
C ALA A 38 -2.71 8.28 -16.45
N ASN A 39 -3.52 7.33 -15.96
CA ASN A 39 -4.41 6.55 -16.82
C ASN A 39 -5.87 6.98 -16.67
N HIS A 40 -6.11 8.21 -16.25
CA HIS A 40 -7.44 8.81 -16.13
C HIS A 40 -8.33 8.13 -15.10
N PHE A 41 -7.72 7.73 -13.98
CA PHE A 41 -8.47 7.23 -12.83
C PHE A 41 -8.19 8.10 -11.61
N THR A 42 -9.24 8.42 -10.88
CA THR A 42 -9.12 9.06 -9.58
C THR A 42 -9.09 7.98 -8.52
N PRO A 43 -8.03 7.93 -7.69
CA PRO A 43 -8.06 7.04 -6.54
C PRO A 43 -9.09 7.56 -5.55
N ALA A 44 -10.14 6.77 -5.34
CA ALA A 44 -11.30 7.20 -4.55
C ALA A 44 -11.30 6.66 -3.13
N GLY A 45 -10.44 5.72 -2.83
CA GLY A 45 -10.36 5.16 -1.48
C GLY A 45 -9.13 4.29 -1.34
N LEU A 46 -8.72 4.08 -0.10
CA LEU A 46 -7.55 3.28 0.19
C LEU A 46 -7.78 2.57 1.52
N ASP A 47 -7.41 1.31 1.56
CA ASP A 47 -7.47 0.52 2.77
C ASP A 47 -6.39 -0.55 2.70
N PHE A 48 -6.16 -1.27 3.79
CA PHE A 48 -5.25 -2.40 3.77
C PHE A 48 -6.03 -3.70 3.86
N SER A 49 -5.48 -4.75 3.26
CA SER A 49 -6.10 -6.06 3.36
C SER A 49 -5.97 -6.57 4.80
N PRO A 50 -7.05 -7.08 5.40
CA PRO A 50 -6.98 -7.59 6.76
C PRO A 50 -6.17 -8.87 6.89
N ILE A 51 -5.83 -9.49 5.76
CA ILE A 51 -5.07 -10.73 5.71
C ILE A 51 -3.77 -10.45 5.00
N LYS A 52 -2.65 -10.82 5.60
CA LYS A 52 -1.35 -10.67 4.94
C LYS A 52 -1.26 -11.62 3.74
N GLY A 53 -0.57 -11.16 2.72
CA GLY A 53 -0.30 -11.97 1.54
C GLY A 53 0.86 -12.92 1.76
N PRO A 54 1.41 -13.46 0.66
CA PRO A 54 2.51 -14.42 0.75
C PRO A 54 3.67 -13.92 1.58
N GLU A 55 4.27 -14.81 2.34
CA GLU A 55 5.44 -14.51 3.19
C GLU A 55 5.19 -13.43 4.22
N GLY A 56 3.94 -13.11 4.49
CA GLY A 56 3.57 -12.10 5.47
C GLY A 56 3.57 -10.67 4.95
N ASN A 57 3.53 -10.49 3.65
CA ASN A 57 3.45 -9.14 3.08
C ASN A 57 2.12 -8.46 3.37
N ILE A 58 2.17 -7.19 3.74
CA ILE A 58 0.98 -6.38 3.86
C ILE A 58 0.59 -5.92 2.46
N GLU A 59 -0.68 -6.09 2.11
CA GLU A 59 -1.20 -5.69 0.82
C GLU A 59 -2.28 -4.63 1.01
N PHE A 60 -2.49 -3.80 -0.01
CA PHE A 60 -3.39 -2.67 0.08
C PHE A 60 -4.44 -2.72 -1.01
N LEU A 61 -5.58 -2.09 -0.73
CA LEU A 61 -6.70 -2.02 -1.68
C LEU A 61 -6.87 -0.54 -2.03
N MET A 62 -6.68 -0.22 -3.29
CA MET A 62 -6.91 1.13 -3.78
C MET A 62 -8.12 1.09 -4.68
N TYR A 63 -9.15 1.87 -4.34
CA TYR A 63 -10.35 1.96 -5.13
C TYR A 63 -10.20 3.11 -6.10
N VAL A 64 -10.47 2.87 -7.38
CA VAL A 64 -10.29 3.89 -8.40
C VAL A 64 -11.56 4.06 -9.22
N GLN A 65 -11.78 5.27 -9.73
CA GLN A 65 -12.91 5.58 -10.60
C GLN A 65 -12.39 6.26 -11.85
N HIS A 66 -12.94 5.92 -13.00
CA HIS A 66 -12.55 6.57 -14.23
C HIS A 66 -12.92 8.07 -14.16
N SER A 67 -12.00 8.93 -14.54
CA SER A 67 -12.20 10.37 -14.42
C SER A 67 -11.40 11.12 -15.48
N GLN A 68 -12.00 12.17 -16.03
CA GLN A 68 -11.27 13.02 -16.97
C GLN A 68 -10.37 14.02 -16.25
N ASN A 69 -10.66 14.28 -14.98
CA ASN A 69 -9.84 15.17 -14.18
C ASN A 69 -9.45 14.45 -12.89
N PRO A 70 -8.48 13.51 -12.98
CA PRO A 70 -8.11 12.73 -11.80
C PRO A 70 -7.62 13.60 -10.66
N GLN A 71 -8.03 13.25 -9.45
CA GLN A 71 -7.63 13.94 -8.24
C GLN A 71 -6.91 12.95 -7.32
N PRO A 72 -5.89 13.39 -6.58
CA PRO A 72 -5.21 12.50 -5.66
C PRO A 72 -6.08 12.20 -4.44
N LEU A 73 -5.67 11.17 -3.70
CA LEU A 73 -6.26 10.88 -2.40
C LEU A 73 -6.03 12.08 -1.46
N PRO A 74 -6.85 12.23 -0.42
CA PRO A 74 -6.63 13.29 0.56
C PRO A 74 -5.22 13.24 1.12
N GLU A 75 -4.66 14.42 1.38
CA GLU A 75 -3.32 14.52 1.92
C GLU A 75 -3.21 13.77 3.24
N GLY A 76 -2.18 12.99 3.41
CA GLY A 76 -1.96 12.22 4.63
C GLY A 76 -2.67 10.89 4.69
N LEU A 77 -3.60 10.60 3.77
CA LEU A 77 -4.35 9.34 3.83
C LEU A 77 -3.44 8.13 3.57
N ILE A 78 -2.51 8.24 2.63
CA ILE A 78 -1.60 7.14 2.34
C ILE A 78 -0.79 6.80 3.59
N GLU A 79 -0.18 7.79 4.21
CA GLU A 79 0.63 7.60 5.40
C GLU A 79 -0.19 7.05 6.56
N GLN A 80 -1.41 7.55 6.72
CA GLN A 80 -2.28 7.08 7.78
C GLN A 80 -2.69 5.62 7.56
N THR A 81 -3.00 5.25 6.32
CA THR A 81 -3.38 3.88 5.99
C THR A 81 -2.22 2.92 6.24
N VAL A 82 -1.01 3.32 5.86
CA VAL A 82 0.19 2.51 6.12
C VAL A 82 0.39 2.34 7.63
N ALA A 83 0.26 3.42 8.40
CA ALA A 83 0.40 3.35 9.85
C ALA A 83 -0.64 2.43 10.47
N ASN A 84 -1.88 2.52 10.02
CA ASN A 84 -2.96 1.67 10.51
C ASN A 84 -2.71 0.20 10.18
N ALA A 85 -2.21 -0.07 8.97
CA ALA A 85 -1.92 -1.44 8.55
C ALA A 85 -0.82 -2.05 9.42
N HIS A 86 0.25 -1.31 9.67
CA HIS A 86 1.33 -1.80 10.50
C HIS A 86 0.88 -1.99 11.95
N ALA A 87 0.07 -1.08 12.46
CA ALA A 87 -0.45 -1.21 13.82
C ALA A 87 -1.34 -2.45 13.97
N ALA A 88 -2.12 -2.77 12.95
CA ALA A 88 -3.04 -3.90 13.01
C ALA A 88 -2.39 -5.25 12.71
N LEU A 89 -1.44 -5.27 11.77
CA LEU A 89 -0.91 -6.53 11.22
C LEU A 89 0.48 -6.88 11.72
N ASP A 90 1.26 -5.90 12.15
CA ASP A 90 2.62 -6.13 12.63
C ASP A 90 2.69 -6.17 14.15
N LYS A 91 1.57 -6.46 14.82
CA LYS A 91 1.62 -6.65 16.24
C LYS A 91 2.51 -7.79 16.55
N ALA A 92 3.32 -7.62 17.57
CA ALA A 92 4.08 -8.73 18.09
C ALA A 92 3.10 -9.85 18.42
N PRO A 93 3.46 -11.06 18.10
CA PRO A 93 2.59 -12.14 18.45
C PRO A 93 2.46 -12.14 19.95
N ASN A 94 1.29 -12.41 20.36
CA ASN A 94 1.03 -12.46 21.68
C ASN A 94 1.64 -13.58 22.20
N LEU A 95 2.53 -13.33 22.87
CA LEU A 95 3.12 -14.31 23.30
C LEU A 95 2.50 -14.78 24.37
N HIS A 96 2.07 -15.35 24.35
CA HIS A 96 1.47 -15.64 25.33
C HIS A 96 1.10 -16.65 25.27
#